data_17ba649e02a8f7f15bb52b1f5ffbedb1
#
_entry.id   17ba649e02a8f7f15bb52b1f5ffbedb1
#
_cell.length_a   1.000
_cell.length_b   1.000
_cell.length_c   1.000
_cell.angle_alpha   90.00
_cell.angle_beta   90.00
_cell.angle_gamma   90.00
#
_symmetry.space_group_name_H-M   'P 1'
#
loop_
_entity.id
_entity.type
_entity.pdbx_description
1 polymer ?
#
loop_
_entity_poly.entity_id
_entity_poly.type
_entity_poly.pdbx_seq_one_letter_code
_entity_poly.pdbx_strand_id
1 'polypeptide(L)'
;MVTGARAPVEGAAATGVPSTGQPARRITCDVVIVGCGVAGLYAALNLPRSLKVVLLSKRDLASCDSMLAQGGICVMRDYDDYGPWFDDTMRAGHGENRAESVDTMIWSSRDIINDLIRRGVSFDKREDGRLAYTREGAHSRPRVLHHADDTGREITTTLLARALELPNLHLLEWHTMVDLLVSDEGGCEGVVCTTQEDDVLAIRATDTILASGGVGGLYERSTNFPCMTGDACRICRVHGVALEHMDYVQFHPTSLYTGSTGRAFLISESCRGEGAILLNAKGERFVDELQPRDVVSAAVYRQMREDGLPFVRLSFERIPRGVTCRHFRNIRERCLEEGYDICEGPIPVAPAQHYLMGGIRVDQDSRSSMEHLYAVGETSCSGVHGKNRLASNSLLESLVFSRLAARDIVRRRHHA
;
A
#
# COMPACT_ATOMS: atom_id res chain seq x y z
N MET A 1 3.52 1.82 27.05
CA MET A 1 3.55 0.44 26.52
C MET A 1 2.14 0.13 26.04
N VAL A 2 1.93 0.08 24.71
CA VAL A 2 0.64 -0.27 24.11
C VAL A 2 0.59 -1.81 24.09
N THR A 3 0.06 -2.41 25.14
CA THR A 3 -0.15 -3.86 25.25
C THR A 3 -1.49 -4.20 24.63
N GLY A 4 -1.50 -4.44 23.35
CA GLY A 4 -2.66 -4.90 22.56
C GLY A 4 -2.25 -5.49 21.22
N ALA A 5 -0.98 -5.39 20.85
CA ALA A 5 -0.41 -6.15 19.74
C ALA A 5 0.31 -7.35 20.37
N ARG A 6 -0.20 -8.56 20.23
CA ARG A 6 0.68 -9.73 20.29
C ARG A 6 1.74 -9.49 19.23
N ALA A 7 3.01 -9.56 19.65
CA ALA A 7 4.14 -9.62 18.74
C ALA A 7 3.83 -10.65 17.63
N PRO A 8 4.28 -10.44 16.39
CA PRO A 8 4.12 -11.44 15.34
C PRO A 8 4.56 -12.78 15.90
N VAL A 9 3.68 -13.77 15.77
CA VAL A 9 3.88 -15.11 16.29
C VAL A 9 5.23 -15.62 15.79
N GLU A 10 6.23 -15.67 16.68
CA GLU A 10 7.37 -16.55 16.53
C GLU A 10 6.80 -17.96 16.55
N GLY A 11 6.69 -18.59 15.39
CA GLY A 11 6.23 -19.98 15.35
C GLY A 11 5.23 -20.36 14.27
N ALA A 12 5.17 -19.66 13.14
CA ALA A 12 4.72 -20.36 11.94
C ALA A 12 5.87 -21.27 11.54
N ALA A 13 5.75 -22.55 11.88
CA ALA A 13 6.67 -23.59 11.47
C ALA A 13 6.97 -23.41 9.97
N ALA A 14 8.25 -23.40 9.62
CA ALA A 14 8.70 -23.52 8.26
C ALA A 14 7.98 -24.75 7.67
N THR A 15 6.93 -24.52 6.87
CA THR A 15 6.43 -25.53 5.96
C THR A 15 7.56 -25.68 4.96
N GLY A 16 8.41 -26.67 5.20
CA GLY A 16 9.53 -27.00 4.33
C GLY A 16 8.99 -27.11 2.91
N VAL A 17 9.69 -26.49 1.97
CA VAL A 17 9.59 -26.85 0.56
C VAL A 17 9.64 -28.37 0.51
N PRO A 18 8.73 -29.08 -0.16
CA PRO A 18 8.79 -30.52 -0.29
C PRO A 18 10.16 -30.86 -0.89
N SER A 19 11.00 -31.54 -0.13
CA SER A 19 12.39 -31.85 -0.49
C SER A 19 12.53 -32.99 -1.52
N THR A 20 11.49 -33.23 -2.33
CA THR A 20 11.48 -34.33 -3.30
C THR A 20 10.79 -33.88 -4.58
N GLY A 21 11.60 -33.46 -5.55
CA GLY A 21 11.16 -33.33 -6.94
C GLY A 21 11.69 -32.07 -7.61
N GLN A 22 12.33 -32.22 -8.75
CA GLN A 22 12.57 -31.09 -9.65
C GLN A 22 11.21 -30.44 -9.98
N PRO A 23 11.11 -29.09 -10.04
CA PRO A 23 9.86 -28.43 -10.39
C PRO A 23 9.34 -29.01 -11.73
N ALA A 24 8.10 -29.50 -11.72
CA ALA A 24 7.51 -30.18 -12.87
C ALA A 24 7.36 -29.26 -14.08
N ARG A 25 7.32 -27.94 -13.86
CA ARG A 25 7.19 -26.91 -14.89
C ARG A 25 8.24 -25.81 -14.71
N ARG A 26 8.76 -25.30 -15.85
CA ARG A 26 9.73 -24.21 -15.88
C ARG A 26 9.30 -23.15 -16.87
N ILE A 27 9.40 -21.89 -16.49
CA ILE A 27 9.25 -20.71 -17.34
C ILE A 27 10.55 -19.93 -17.32
N THR A 28 10.95 -19.37 -18.47
CA THR A 28 12.09 -18.45 -18.57
C THR A 28 11.60 -17.12 -19.12
N CYS A 29 12.00 -16.03 -18.46
CA CYS A 29 11.68 -14.66 -18.87
C CYS A 29 12.87 -13.72 -18.58
N ASP A 30 12.76 -12.47 -18.97
CA ASP A 30 13.75 -11.44 -18.66
C ASP A 30 13.52 -10.87 -17.26
N VAL A 31 12.26 -10.60 -16.93
CA VAL A 31 11.88 -10.04 -15.63
C VAL A 31 10.68 -10.80 -15.07
N VAL A 32 10.78 -11.23 -13.81
CA VAL A 32 9.63 -11.72 -13.05
C VAL A 32 9.21 -10.68 -12.02
N ILE A 33 7.91 -10.40 -11.94
CA ILE A 33 7.31 -9.46 -10.98
C ILE A 33 6.35 -10.23 -10.08
N VAL A 34 6.51 -10.09 -8.77
CA VAL A 34 5.68 -10.77 -7.76
C VAL A 34 4.72 -9.75 -7.12
N GLY A 35 3.46 -9.81 -7.52
CA GLY A 35 2.40 -8.93 -7.03
C GLY A 35 1.79 -8.04 -8.10
N CYS A 36 0.45 -7.98 -8.15
CA CYS A 36 -0.35 -7.27 -9.15
C CYS A 36 -0.98 -5.95 -8.62
N GLY A 37 -0.48 -5.41 -7.49
CA GLY A 37 -0.83 -4.07 -7.04
C GLY A 37 -0.26 -2.97 -7.94
N VAL A 38 -0.53 -1.69 -7.64
CA VAL A 38 -0.04 -0.54 -8.44
C VAL A 38 1.47 -0.59 -8.67
N ALA A 39 2.25 -1.06 -7.71
CA ALA A 39 3.70 -1.16 -7.82
C ALA A 39 4.11 -2.15 -8.93
N GLY A 40 3.61 -3.38 -8.88
CA GLY A 40 3.95 -4.41 -9.87
C GLY A 40 3.42 -4.08 -11.27
N LEU A 41 2.18 -3.61 -11.38
CA LEU A 41 1.59 -3.19 -12.65
C LEU A 41 2.37 -2.03 -13.28
N TYR A 42 2.73 -1.03 -12.47
CA TYR A 42 3.45 0.13 -12.98
C TYR A 42 4.91 -0.19 -13.35
N ALA A 43 5.56 -1.11 -12.62
CA ALA A 43 6.86 -1.65 -13.03
C ALA A 43 6.76 -2.31 -14.41
N ALA A 44 5.79 -3.23 -14.60
CA ALA A 44 5.57 -3.90 -15.89
C ALA A 44 5.34 -2.90 -17.05
N LEU A 45 4.53 -1.87 -16.81
CA LEU A 45 4.22 -0.82 -17.79
C LEU A 45 5.38 0.12 -18.13
N ASN A 46 6.46 0.13 -17.33
CA ASN A 46 7.66 0.93 -17.54
C ASN A 46 8.85 0.10 -18.08
N LEU A 47 8.69 -1.21 -18.23
CA LEU A 47 9.67 -2.07 -18.90
C LEU A 47 9.49 -2.01 -20.43
N PRO A 48 10.57 -2.11 -21.23
CA PRO A 48 10.50 -2.16 -22.68
C PRO A 48 9.72 -3.36 -23.20
N ARG A 49 9.00 -3.20 -24.30
CA ARG A 49 8.26 -4.29 -24.97
C ARG A 49 9.16 -5.40 -25.50
N SER A 50 10.46 -5.16 -25.63
CA SER A 50 11.46 -6.17 -26.03
C SER A 50 11.76 -7.19 -24.93
N LEU A 51 11.46 -6.87 -23.65
CA LEU A 51 11.67 -7.78 -22.53
C LEU A 51 10.46 -8.67 -22.32
N LYS A 52 10.69 -9.97 -22.17
CA LYS A 52 9.66 -10.93 -21.75
C LYS A 52 9.44 -10.79 -20.25
N VAL A 53 8.23 -10.41 -19.84
CA VAL A 53 7.86 -10.15 -18.44
C VAL A 53 6.81 -11.19 -17.99
N VAL A 54 7.03 -11.78 -16.82
CA VAL A 54 6.04 -12.58 -16.11
C VAL A 54 5.64 -11.85 -14.85
N LEU A 55 4.34 -11.61 -14.66
CA LEU A 55 3.80 -11.07 -13.42
C LEU A 55 2.89 -12.11 -12.77
N LEU A 56 3.13 -12.41 -11.50
CA LEU A 56 2.33 -13.36 -10.76
C LEU A 56 1.57 -12.71 -9.60
N SER A 57 0.38 -13.23 -9.36
CA SER A 57 -0.50 -12.83 -8.27
C SER A 57 -0.92 -14.03 -7.44
N LYS A 58 -0.86 -13.89 -6.11
CA LYS A 58 -1.27 -14.92 -5.15
C LYS A 58 -2.76 -15.27 -5.23
N ARG A 59 -3.58 -14.34 -5.70
CA ARG A 59 -5.03 -14.45 -5.89
C ARG A 59 -5.38 -13.99 -7.31
N ASP A 60 -6.66 -13.67 -7.55
CA ASP A 60 -7.06 -12.92 -8.73
C ASP A 60 -6.40 -11.54 -8.79
N LEU A 61 -6.39 -10.92 -9.97
CA LEU A 61 -5.70 -9.64 -10.21
C LEU A 61 -6.34 -8.44 -9.50
N ALA A 62 -7.57 -8.56 -9.02
CA ALA A 62 -8.28 -7.52 -8.28
C ALA A 62 -8.07 -7.60 -6.75
N SER A 63 -7.59 -8.73 -6.24
CA SER A 63 -7.36 -8.98 -4.81
C SER A 63 -6.04 -8.37 -4.33
N CYS A 64 -5.88 -7.06 -4.45
CA CYS A 64 -4.72 -6.30 -3.96
C CYS A 64 -5.16 -5.06 -3.18
N ASP A 65 -4.36 -4.66 -2.17
CA ASP A 65 -4.69 -3.54 -1.29
C ASP A 65 -4.75 -2.19 -2.01
N SER A 66 -4.08 -2.07 -3.16
CA SER A 66 -4.18 -0.88 -4.00
C SER A 66 -5.61 -0.61 -4.47
N MET A 67 -6.41 -1.67 -4.72
CA MET A 67 -7.84 -1.55 -5.06
C MET A 67 -8.68 -0.99 -3.91
N LEU A 68 -8.20 -1.07 -2.68
CA LEU A 68 -8.93 -0.67 -1.47
C LEU A 68 -8.62 0.76 -1.01
N ALA A 69 -7.65 1.44 -1.64
CA ALA A 69 -7.23 2.77 -1.23
C ALA A 69 -8.31 3.81 -1.55
N GLN A 70 -8.95 4.35 -0.50
CA GLN A 70 -10.09 5.28 -0.60
C GLN A 70 -9.67 6.74 -0.74
N GLY A 71 -8.57 7.15 -0.08
CA GLY A 71 -8.15 8.55 0.03
C GLY A 71 -7.74 9.15 -1.31
N GLY A 72 -6.46 9.26 -1.54
CA GLY A 72 -5.97 9.83 -2.79
C GLY A 72 -4.49 9.59 -3.02
N ILE A 73 -3.93 10.39 -3.90
CA ILE A 73 -2.50 10.39 -4.21
C ILE A 73 -1.95 11.82 -4.13
N CYS A 74 -0.84 11.99 -3.41
CA CYS A 74 -0.19 13.29 -3.28
C CYS A 74 0.49 13.71 -4.57
N VAL A 75 0.49 15.02 -4.83
CA VAL A 75 1.26 15.64 -5.92
C VAL A 75 1.72 17.04 -5.55
N MET A 76 2.93 17.40 -5.93
CA MET A 76 3.46 18.76 -5.79
C MET A 76 2.71 19.71 -6.74
N ARG A 77 1.95 20.64 -6.19
CA ARG A 77 1.12 21.59 -6.97
C ARG A 77 1.96 22.62 -7.69
N ASP A 78 2.91 23.19 -6.97
CA ASP A 78 3.85 24.21 -7.41
C ASP A 78 5.16 24.05 -6.63
N TYR A 79 6.20 24.84 -6.96
CA TYR A 79 7.47 24.78 -6.29
C TYR A 79 7.41 25.20 -4.81
N ASP A 80 6.47 26.09 -4.44
CA ASP A 80 6.27 26.54 -3.05
C ASP A 80 5.64 25.46 -2.17
N ASP A 81 5.09 24.39 -2.75
CA ASP A 81 4.53 23.25 -2.02
C ASP A 81 5.60 22.22 -1.61
N TYR A 82 6.81 22.26 -2.21
CA TYR A 82 7.90 21.33 -1.89
C TYR A 82 8.26 21.34 -0.40
N GLY A 83 8.67 22.48 0.14
CA GLY A 83 9.08 22.60 1.55
C GLY A 83 8.00 22.15 2.52
N PRO A 84 6.77 22.71 2.45
CA PRO A 84 5.66 22.28 3.28
C PRO A 84 5.35 20.78 3.20
N TRP A 85 5.45 20.15 2.02
CA TRP A 85 5.19 18.72 1.90
C TRP A 85 6.34 17.87 2.43
N PHE A 86 7.58 18.27 2.18
CA PHE A 86 8.75 17.64 2.78
C PHE A 86 8.66 17.65 4.31
N ASP A 87 8.39 18.82 4.92
CA ASP A 87 8.26 18.99 6.37
C ASP A 87 7.09 18.17 6.94
N ASP A 88 5.93 18.14 6.26
CA ASP A 88 4.78 17.31 6.65
C ASP A 88 5.15 15.82 6.67
N THR A 89 5.88 15.36 5.64
CA THR A 89 6.31 13.96 5.52
C THR A 89 7.32 13.59 6.60
N MET A 90 8.34 14.42 6.81
CA MET A 90 9.36 14.22 7.84
C MET A 90 8.75 14.22 9.24
N ARG A 91 7.84 15.18 9.52
CA ARG A 91 7.14 15.26 10.80
C ARG A 91 6.26 14.04 11.04
N ALA A 92 5.49 13.58 10.05
CA ALA A 92 4.66 12.39 10.16
C ALA A 92 5.49 11.13 10.42
N GLY A 93 6.66 11.02 9.79
CA GLY A 93 7.60 9.90 9.96
C GLY A 93 8.49 10.00 11.20
N HIS A 94 8.25 10.99 12.09
CA HIS A 94 9.04 11.27 13.30
C HIS A 94 10.52 11.59 13.04
N GLY A 95 10.85 12.09 11.85
CA GLY A 95 12.23 12.39 11.44
C GLY A 95 13.09 11.15 11.14
N GLU A 96 12.49 9.96 11.12
CA GLU A 96 13.16 8.69 10.79
C GLU A 96 13.07 8.34 9.30
N ASN A 97 12.61 9.28 8.47
CA ASN A 97 12.57 9.17 7.02
C ASN A 97 13.99 9.30 6.44
N ARG A 98 14.23 8.65 5.29
CA ARG A 98 15.39 8.98 4.45
C ARG A 98 15.05 10.20 3.62
N ALA A 99 15.68 11.34 3.94
CA ALA A 99 15.40 12.62 3.30
C ALA A 99 15.52 12.57 1.77
N GLU A 100 16.53 11.86 1.25
CA GLU A 100 16.73 11.65 -0.19
C GLU A 100 15.56 10.91 -0.85
N SER A 101 14.98 9.92 -0.17
CA SER A 101 13.82 9.17 -0.69
C SER A 101 12.56 10.03 -0.71
N VAL A 102 12.37 10.87 0.32
CA VAL A 102 11.27 11.85 0.38
C VAL A 102 11.41 12.86 -0.76
N ASP A 103 12.61 13.38 -0.96
CA ASP A 103 12.95 14.32 -2.04
C ASP A 103 12.65 13.72 -3.41
N THR A 104 13.15 12.51 -3.67
CA THR A 104 12.91 11.77 -4.92
C THR A 104 11.42 11.57 -5.18
N MET A 105 10.63 11.20 -4.16
CA MET A 105 9.18 11.02 -4.28
C MET A 105 8.49 12.34 -4.64
N ILE A 106 8.79 13.42 -3.95
CA ILE A 106 8.14 14.72 -4.15
C ILE A 106 8.42 15.27 -5.56
N TRP A 107 9.69 15.29 -5.95
CA TRP A 107 10.09 15.79 -7.29
C TRP A 107 9.54 14.96 -8.44
N SER A 108 9.39 13.65 -8.26
CA SER A 108 8.83 12.76 -9.28
C SER A 108 7.32 12.85 -9.41
N SER A 109 6.62 13.42 -8.42
CA SER A 109 5.16 13.34 -8.29
C SER A 109 4.40 13.86 -9.52
N ARG A 110 4.78 15.01 -10.05
CA ARG A 110 4.10 15.62 -11.22
C ARG A 110 4.22 14.75 -12.46
N ASP A 111 5.38 14.17 -12.68
CA ASP A 111 5.63 13.29 -13.84
C ASP A 111 4.81 11.99 -13.72
N ILE A 112 4.69 11.45 -12.49
CA ILE A 112 3.85 10.27 -12.23
C ILE A 112 2.39 10.59 -12.52
N ILE A 113 1.86 11.69 -11.97
CA ILE A 113 0.45 12.06 -12.16
C ILE A 113 0.15 12.33 -13.65
N ASN A 114 1.02 13.03 -14.34
CA ASN A 114 0.87 13.25 -15.78
C ASN A 114 0.89 11.93 -16.58
N ASP A 115 1.71 10.96 -16.17
CA ASP A 115 1.73 9.64 -16.82
C ASP A 115 0.45 8.85 -16.54
N LEU A 116 -0.06 8.86 -15.30
CA LEU A 116 -1.34 8.25 -14.96
C LEU A 116 -2.50 8.82 -15.80
N ILE A 117 -2.57 10.14 -15.93
CA ILE A 117 -3.60 10.82 -16.76
C ILE A 117 -3.46 10.40 -18.22
N ARG A 118 -2.25 10.36 -18.78
CA ARG A 118 -2.02 9.86 -20.15
C ARG A 118 -2.44 8.43 -20.37
N ARG A 119 -2.34 7.58 -19.34
CA ARG A 119 -2.79 6.18 -19.36
C ARG A 119 -4.30 6.04 -19.22
N GLY A 120 -5.00 7.11 -18.85
CA GLY A 120 -6.46 7.16 -18.77
C GLY A 120 -7.03 7.23 -17.35
N VAL A 121 -6.19 7.38 -16.31
CA VAL A 121 -6.67 7.59 -14.94
C VAL A 121 -7.44 8.92 -14.88
N SER A 122 -8.65 8.87 -14.31
CA SER A 122 -9.52 10.00 -14.14
C SER A 122 -9.48 10.49 -12.69
N PHE A 123 -9.07 11.74 -12.49
CA PHE A 123 -9.16 12.43 -11.21
C PHE A 123 -10.30 13.43 -11.22
N ASP A 124 -10.88 13.71 -10.06
CA ASP A 124 -11.96 14.67 -9.90
C ASP A 124 -11.49 16.08 -10.30
N LYS A 125 -12.43 16.82 -10.87
CA LYS A 125 -12.20 18.18 -11.36
C LYS A 125 -13.18 19.16 -10.73
N ARG A 126 -12.74 20.39 -10.59
CA ARG A 126 -13.59 21.52 -10.25
C ARG A 126 -14.48 21.90 -11.42
N GLU A 127 -15.44 22.78 -11.17
CA GLU A 127 -16.34 23.33 -12.22
C GLU A 127 -15.59 24.03 -13.37
N ASP A 128 -14.39 24.58 -13.08
CA ASP A 128 -13.51 25.22 -14.07
C ASP A 128 -12.67 24.21 -14.90
N GLY A 129 -12.89 22.90 -14.70
CA GLY A 129 -12.17 21.81 -15.39
C GLY A 129 -10.78 21.50 -14.85
N ARG A 130 -10.27 22.25 -13.87
CA ARG A 130 -8.98 21.99 -13.22
C ARG A 130 -9.11 20.84 -12.22
N LEU A 131 -8.00 20.16 -11.95
CA LEU A 131 -7.93 19.10 -10.95
C LEU A 131 -8.39 19.61 -9.57
N ALA A 132 -9.21 18.82 -8.90
CA ALA A 132 -9.63 19.07 -7.53
C ALA A 132 -8.61 18.53 -6.56
N TYR A 133 -8.24 19.32 -5.55
CA TYR A 133 -7.30 18.91 -4.50
C TYR A 133 -8.00 18.95 -3.16
N THR A 134 -7.81 17.91 -2.36
CA THR A 134 -8.24 17.86 -0.96
C THR A 134 -7.05 17.85 0.00
N ARG A 135 -7.35 18.06 1.27
CA ARG A 135 -6.39 17.99 2.37
C ARG A 135 -6.79 16.85 3.30
N GLU A 136 -5.84 15.98 3.61
CA GLU A 136 -6.00 14.94 4.63
C GLU A 136 -5.28 15.31 5.93
N GLY A 137 -5.46 14.51 6.98
CA GLY A 137 -4.82 14.72 8.28
C GLY A 137 -3.30 14.83 8.18
N ALA A 138 -2.69 15.64 9.03
CA ALA A 138 -1.26 15.96 9.08
C ALA A 138 -0.69 16.69 7.84
N HIS A 139 -1.47 16.95 6.79
CA HIS A 139 -1.06 17.81 5.69
C HIS A 139 -1.26 19.30 6.02
N SER A 140 -0.26 20.12 5.73
CA SER A 140 -0.34 21.58 5.87
C SER A 140 -1.12 22.26 4.74
N ARG A 141 -1.16 21.64 3.53
CA ARG A 141 -1.79 22.19 2.32
C ARG A 141 -2.62 21.13 1.58
N PRO A 142 -3.67 21.54 0.80
CA PRO A 142 -4.37 20.65 -0.11
C PRO A 142 -3.46 20.24 -1.27
N ARG A 143 -3.06 18.96 -1.35
CA ARG A 143 -2.22 18.40 -2.41
C ARG A 143 -2.61 16.99 -2.83
N VAL A 144 -3.71 16.48 -2.33
CA VAL A 144 -4.18 15.13 -2.59
C VAL A 144 -5.17 15.15 -3.74
N LEU A 145 -4.84 14.48 -4.84
CA LEU A 145 -5.77 14.18 -5.94
C LEU A 145 -6.58 12.95 -5.58
N HIS A 146 -7.84 12.92 -6.00
CA HIS A 146 -8.75 11.83 -5.68
C HIS A 146 -9.71 11.54 -6.84
N HIS A 147 -10.35 10.38 -6.82
CA HIS A 147 -11.49 10.00 -7.62
C HIS A 147 -12.57 9.52 -6.63
N ALA A 148 -13.54 10.36 -6.33
CA ALA A 148 -14.50 10.14 -5.25
C ALA A 148 -13.83 9.62 -3.98
N ASP A 149 -14.27 8.48 -3.44
CA ASP A 149 -13.69 7.75 -2.30
C ASP A 149 -13.15 6.36 -2.69
N ASP A 150 -12.68 6.19 -3.95
CA ASP A 150 -12.10 4.94 -4.46
C ASP A 150 -10.90 5.14 -5.43
N THR A 151 -10.08 6.13 -5.15
CA THR A 151 -8.94 6.53 -5.97
C THR A 151 -8.00 5.38 -6.33
N GLY A 152 -7.73 4.50 -5.37
CA GLY A 152 -6.87 3.33 -5.62
C GLY A 152 -7.47 2.36 -6.62
N ARG A 153 -8.79 2.16 -6.58
CA ARG A 153 -9.51 1.34 -7.57
C ARG A 153 -9.37 1.92 -8.97
N GLU A 154 -9.62 3.22 -9.12
CA GLU A 154 -9.49 3.91 -10.41
C GLU A 154 -8.08 3.75 -11.00
N ILE A 155 -7.04 4.04 -10.21
CA ILE A 155 -5.64 3.90 -10.64
C ILE A 155 -5.32 2.45 -10.99
N THR A 156 -5.64 1.51 -10.09
CA THR A 156 -5.25 0.10 -10.25
C THR A 156 -5.96 -0.55 -11.43
N THR A 157 -7.27 -0.30 -11.60
CA THR A 157 -8.06 -0.85 -12.72
C THR A 157 -7.55 -0.31 -14.04
N THR A 158 -7.24 0.98 -14.12
CA THR A 158 -6.68 1.60 -15.33
C THR A 158 -5.32 1.01 -15.67
N LEU A 159 -4.41 0.87 -14.69
CA LEU A 159 -3.08 0.27 -14.92
C LEU A 159 -3.20 -1.20 -15.32
N LEU A 160 -4.11 -1.96 -14.70
CA LEU A 160 -4.36 -3.36 -15.07
C LEU A 160 -4.86 -3.48 -16.51
N ALA A 161 -5.81 -2.64 -16.92
CA ALA A 161 -6.30 -2.63 -18.30
C ALA A 161 -5.16 -2.36 -19.29
N ARG A 162 -4.26 -1.42 -19.00
CA ARG A 162 -3.08 -1.14 -19.82
C ARG A 162 -2.05 -2.27 -19.80
N ALA A 163 -1.88 -2.93 -18.68
CA ALA A 163 -0.97 -4.08 -18.57
C ALA A 163 -1.47 -5.28 -19.42
N LEU A 164 -2.77 -5.51 -19.46
CA LEU A 164 -3.39 -6.56 -20.29
C LEU A 164 -3.21 -6.32 -21.81
N GLU A 165 -2.95 -5.07 -22.23
CA GLU A 165 -2.65 -4.73 -23.63
C GLU A 165 -1.18 -4.99 -24.02
N LEU A 166 -0.30 -5.35 -23.06
CA LEU A 166 1.12 -5.58 -23.33
C LEU A 166 1.36 -6.97 -23.92
N PRO A 167 1.87 -7.09 -25.16
CA PRO A 167 2.06 -8.38 -25.82
C PRO A 167 3.21 -9.22 -25.21
N ASN A 168 4.07 -8.58 -24.45
CA ASN A 168 5.26 -9.18 -23.83
C ASN A 168 5.05 -9.49 -22.33
N LEU A 169 3.88 -9.21 -21.77
CA LEU A 169 3.53 -9.50 -20.38
C LEU A 169 2.68 -10.77 -20.29
N HIS A 170 3.14 -11.71 -19.47
CA HIS A 170 2.40 -12.91 -19.13
C HIS A 170 1.93 -12.84 -17.68
N LEU A 171 0.62 -12.81 -17.47
CA LEU A 171 -0.01 -12.70 -16.15
C LEU A 171 -0.39 -14.09 -15.63
N LEU A 172 0.00 -14.39 -14.40
CA LEU A 172 -0.28 -15.65 -13.70
C LEU A 172 -1.06 -15.36 -12.42
N GLU A 173 -2.35 -15.61 -12.43
CA GLU A 173 -3.20 -15.56 -11.23
C GLU A 173 -3.06 -16.86 -10.43
N TRP A 174 -3.34 -16.79 -9.12
CA TRP A 174 -3.36 -17.94 -8.22
C TRP A 174 -2.02 -18.66 -8.12
N HIS A 175 -0.93 -17.89 -8.23
CA HIS A 175 0.44 -18.37 -8.07
C HIS A 175 1.07 -17.72 -6.84
N THR A 176 1.34 -18.52 -5.81
CA THR A 176 1.96 -18.06 -4.57
C THR A 176 3.47 -18.24 -4.63
N MET A 177 4.25 -17.16 -4.54
CA MET A 177 5.69 -17.28 -4.38
C MET A 177 6.01 -17.96 -3.05
N VAL A 178 6.81 -19.02 -3.10
CA VAL A 178 7.21 -19.82 -1.92
C VAL A 178 8.70 -19.76 -1.64
N ASP A 179 9.53 -19.45 -2.68
CA ASP A 179 10.97 -19.32 -2.53
C ASP A 179 11.59 -18.44 -3.63
N LEU A 180 12.89 -18.06 -3.46
CA LEU A 180 13.74 -17.48 -4.49
C LEU A 180 14.57 -18.58 -5.17
N LEU A 181 14.87 -18.39 -6.46
CA LEU A 181 15.95 -19.10 -7.14
C LEU A 181 17.22 -18.27 -6.95
N VAL A 182 18.24 -18.87 -6.37
CA VAL A 182 19.50 -18.20 -6.06
C VAL A 182 20.65 -18.93 -6.76
N SER A 183 21.54 -18.17 -7.42
CA SER A 183 22.74 -18.72 -8.08
C SER A 183 23.80 -19.14 -7.06
N ASP A 184 24.79 -19.86 -7.53
CA ASP A 184 25.95 -20.25 -6.70
C ASP A 184 26.76 -19.05 -6.22
N GLU A 185 26.69 -17.91 -6.94
CA GLU A 185 27.31 -16.64 -6.56
C GLU A 185 26.45 -15.80 -5.59
N GLY A 186 25.24 -16.27 -5.26
CA GLY A 186 24.35 -15.63 -4.31
C GLY A 186 23.42 -14.57 -4.91
N GLY A 187 23.35 -14.41 -6.23
CA GLY A 187 22.42 -13.53 -6.94
C GLY A 187 21.05 -14.18 -7.14
N CYS A 188 20.00 -13.38 -7.29
CA CYS A 188 18.66 -13.86 -7.58
C CYS A 188 18.54 -14.26 -9.06
N GLU A 189 18.03 -15.46 -9.34
CA GLU A 189 17.76 -15.98 -10.69
C GLU A 189 16.27 -16.20 -10.95
N GLY A 190 15.40 -15.69 -10.13
CA GLY A 190 13.95 -15.83 -10.26
C GLY A 190 13.26 -16.32 -8.98
N VAL A 191 12.10 -16.95 -9.15
CA VAL A 191 11.25 -17.39 -8.05
C VAL A 191 10.72 -18.81 -8.25
N VAL A 192 10.40 -19.45 -7.13
CA VAL A 192 9.58 -20.66 -7.08
C VAL A 192 8.19 -20.28 -6.60
N CYS A 193 7.16 -20.73 -7.28
CA CYS A 193 5.79 -20.54 -6.86
C CYS A 193 4.99 -21.84 -6.90
N THR A 194 3.87 -21.87 -6.19
CA THR A 194 2.88 -22.95 -6.21
C THR A 194 1.57 -22.45 -6.80
N THR A 195 0.86 -23.33 -7.52
CA THR A 195 -0.51 -23.10 -8.01
C THR A 195 -1.54 -23.43 -6.92
N GLN A 196 -2.83 -23.28 -7.24
CA GLN A 196 -3.93 -23.73 -6.37
C GLN A 196 -3.98 -25.25 -6.16
N GLU A 197 -3.45 -26.01 -7.12
CA GLU A 197 -3.35 -27.47 -7.09
C GLU A 197 -2.05 -27.96 -6.44
N ASP A 198 -1.30 -27.05 -5.78
CA ASP A 198 0.00 -27.30 -5.18
C ASP A 198 1.11 -27.74 -6.16
N ASP A 199 0.89 -27.54 -7.47
CA ASP A 199 1.94 -27.76 -8.47
C ASP A 199 3.08 -26.75 -8.29
N VAL A 200 4.31 -27.21 -8.36
CA VAL A 200 5.51 -26.37 -8.21
C VAL A 200 5.96 -25.88 -9.60
N LEU A 201 6.07 -24.56 -9.73
CA LEU A 201 6.55 -23.86 -10.92
C LEU A 201 7.81 -23.05 -10.60
N ALA A 202 8.90 -23.29 -11.32
CA ALA A 202 10.10 -22.45 -11.27
C ALA A 202 10.06 -21.40 -12.40
N ILE A 203 10.18 -20.12 -12.08
CA ILE A 203 10.26 -19.02 -13.04
C ILE A 203 11.68 -18.45 -12.96
N ARG A 204 12.52 -18.80 -13.94
CA ARG A 204 13.86 -18.23 -14.07
C ARG A 204 13.78 -16.87 -14.77
N ALA A 205 14.43 -15.89 -14.19
CA ALA A 205 14.49 -14.54 -14.71
C ALA A 205 15.86 -13.90 -14.47
N THR A 206 16.28 -13.01 -15.35
CA THR A 206 17.50 -12.22 -15.15
C THR A 206 17.32 -11.25 -13.97
N ASP A 207 16.14 -10.63 -13.87
CA ASP A 207 15.83 -9.70 -12.78
C ASP A 207 14.48 -10.06 -12.13
N THR A 208 14.39 -9.87 -10.82
CA THR A 208 13.19 -10.15 -10.02
C THR A 208 12.74 -8.88 -9.30
N ILE A 209 11.46 -8.53 -9.43
CA ILE A 209 10.84 -7.41 -8.70
C ILE A 209 9.81 -7.95 -7.71
N LEU A 210 10.02 -7.71 -6.41
CA LEU A 210 9.07 -8.04 -5.36
C LEU A 210 8.15 -6.84 -5.10
N ALA A 211 6.85 -7.02 -5.35
CA ALA A 211 5.78 -6.03 -5.20
C ALA A 211 4.57 -6.62 -4.45
N SER A 212 4.82 -7.54 -3.51
CA SER A 212 3.83 -8.43 -2.91
C SER A 212 3.00 -7.83 -1.77
N GLY A 213 3.14 -6.53 -1.51
CA GLY A 213 2.39 -5.84 -0.46
C GLY A 213 2.95 -6.09 0.96
N GLY A 214 2.12 -5.80 1.96
CA GLY A 214 2.51 -5.78 3.36
C GLY A 214 2.20 -7.06 4.14
N VAL A 215 1.86 -6.88 5.43
CA VAL A 215 1.71 -7.94 6.43
C VAL A 215 0.32 -7.99 7.09
N GLY A 216 -0.65 -7.25 6.56
CA GLY A 216 -1.94 -7.04 7.23
C GLY A 216 -2.73 -8.29 7.52
N GLY A 217 -2.60 -9.34 6.70
CA GLY A 217 -3.24 -10.63 6.92
C GLY A 217 -2.76 -11.40 8.15
N LEU A 218 -1.67 -10.95 8.80
CA LEU A 218 -1.16 -11.50 10.07
C LEU A 218 -1.84 -10.89 11.30
N TYR A 219 -2.69 -9.87 11.12
CA TYR A 219 -3.37 -9.16 12.21
C TYR A 219 -4.84 -9.57 12.28
N GLU A 220 -5.34 -9.75 13.48
CA GLU A 220 -6.74 -10.10 13.74
C GLU A 220 -7.71 -9.06 13.16
N ARG A 221 -7.32 -7.79 13.19
CA ARG A 221 -8.08 -6.68 12.61
C ARG A 221 -7.19 -5.84 11.70
N SER A 222 -7.44 -5.91 10.41
CA SER A 222 -6.67 -5.20 9.38
C SER A 222 -7.58 -4.66 8.30
N THR A 223 -7.17 -3.55 7.66
CA THR A 223 -7.84 -3.02 6.46
C THR A 223 -7.38 -3.71 5.19
N ASN A 224 -6.34 -4.55 5.26
CA ASN A 224 -5.74 -5.24 4.13
C ASN A 224 -6.48 -6.54 3.79
N PHE A 225 -6.24 -7.06 2.59
CA PHE A 225 -6.68 -8.41 2.24
C PHE A 225 -5.98 -9.46 3.14
N PRO A 226 -6.69 -10.51 3.58
CA PRO A 226 -6.10 -11.56 4.43
C PRO A 226 -4.92 -12.30 3.78
N CYS A 227 -4.79 -12.25 2.46
CA CYS A 227 -3.68 -12.87 1.73
C CYS A 227 -2.36 -12.09 1.82
N MET A 228 -2.36 -10.87 2.38
CA MET A 228 -1.15 -10.05 2.57
C MET A 228 -0.40 -10.54 3.82
N THR A 229 0.41 -11.57 3.68
CA THR A 229 1.06 -12.29 4.78
C THR A 229 2.57 -12.09 4.87
N GLY A 230 3.12 -11.10 4.14
CA GLY A 230 4.55 -10.75 4.21
C GLY A 230 5.48 -11.83 3.65
N ASP A 231 5.02 -12.63 2.70
CA ASP A 231 5.76 -13.78 2.18
C ASP A 231 7.12 -13.38 1.64
N ALA A 232 7.21 -12.30 0.85
CA ALA A 232 8.50 -11.84 0.31
C ALA A 232 9.50 -11.47 1.41
N CYS A 233 9.05 -10.75 2.46
CA CYS A 233 9.94 -10.40 3.58
C CYS A 233 10.43 -11.65 4.32
N ARG A 234 9.54 -12.63 4.55
CA ARG A 234 9.90 -13.91 5.18
C ARG A 234 10.91 -14.68 4.35
N ILE A 235 10.68 -14.81 3.04
CA ILE A 235 11.57 -15.52 2.11
C ILE A 235 12.92 -14.79 2.03
N CYS A 236 12.92 -13.49 1.83
CA CYS A 236 14.13 -12.67 1.80
C CYS A 236 14.98 -12.82 3.06
N ARG A 237 14.36 -12.89 4.25
CA ARG A 237 15.07 -13.13 5.51
C ARG A 237 15.80 -14.48 5.51
N VAL A 238 15.17 -15.54 4.99
CA VAL A 238 15.78 -16.88 4.90
C VAL A 238 17.03 -16.85 4.01
N HIS A 239 17.01 -16.07 2.93
CA HIS A 239 18.15 -15.92 2.01
C HIS A 239 19.13 -14.80 2.39
N GLY A 240 19.04 -14.25 3.61
CA GLY A 240 19.98 -13.23 4.08
C GLY A 240 19.83 -11.85 3.44
N VAL A 241 18.74 -11.60 2.72
CA VAL A 241 18.43 -10.26 2.16
C VAL A 241 18.08 -9.31 3.31
N ALA A 242 18.67 -8.13 3.30
CA ALA A 242 18.50 -7.13 4.35
C ALA A 242 17.05 -6.64 4.45
N LEU A 243 16.50 -6.67 5.67
CA LEU A 243 15.22 -6.10 6.04
C LEU A 243 15.43 -4.94 7.00
N GLU A 244 14.56 -3.95 6.96
CA GLU A 244 14.55 -2.80 7.89
C GLU A 244 13.17 -2.58 8.49
N HIS A 245 13.14 -2.13 9.74
CA HIS A 245 11.95 -1.58 10.42
C HIS A 245 10.70 -2.46 10.33
N MET A 246 10.82 -3.78 10.43
CA MET A 246 9.69 -4.72 10.37
C MET A 246 8.67 -4.52 11.51
N ASP A 247 9.03 -3.77 12.54
CA ASP A 247 8.20 -3.34 13.66
C ASP A 247 7.47 -2.00 13.40
N TYR A 248 7.77 -1.29 12.30
CA TYR A 248 7.10 -0.05 11.94
C TYR A 248 5.79 -0.34 11.23
N VAL A 249 4.75 -0.57 12.01
CA VAL A 249 3.40 -0.88 11.53
C VAL A 249 2.45 0.24 11.91
N GLN A 250 1.76 0.78 10.93
CA GLN A 250 0.76 1.83 11.11
C GLN A 250 -0.62 1.22 11.35
N PHE A 251 -1.30 1.74 12.37
CA PHE A 251 -2.72 1.50 12.60
C PHE A 251 -3.53 2.70 12.09
N HIS A 252 -4.56 2.43 11.29
CA HIS A 252 -5.50 3.46 10.90
C HIS A 252 -6.53 3.67 12.01
N PRO A 253 -6.77 4.91 12.47
CA PRO A 253 -7.61 5.16 13.65
C PRO A 253 -9.10 4.84 13.44
N THR A 254 -9.57 4.90 12.18
CA THR A 254 -10.99 4.78 11.86
C THR A 254 -11.24 3.65 10.86
N SER A 255 -11.59 2.47 11.33
CA SER A 255 -12.22 1.41 10.56
C SER A 255 -13.58 1.08 11.16
N LEU A 256 -14.57 0.75 10.32
CA LEU A 256 -15.92 0.41 10.79
C LEU A 256 -15.86 -0.77 11.74
N TYR A 257 -16.44 -0.62 12.92
CA TYR A 257 -16.52 -1.69 13.91
C TYR A 257 -17.85 -2.45 13.76
N THR A 258 -17.77 -3.72 13.40
CA THR A 258 -18.93 -4.60 13.19
C THR A 258 -18.99 -5.77 14.18
N GLY A 259 -18.01 -5.87 15.11
CA GLY A 259 -17.87 -7.03 16.00
C GLY A 259 -17.33 -8.30 15.32
N SER A 260 -17.15 -8.29 14.00
CA SER A 260 -16.56 -9.41 13.25
C SER A 260 -15.04 -9.36 13.23
N THR A 261 -14.42 -10.54 13.06
CA THR A 261 -12.96 -10.67 12.79
C THR A 261 -12.69 -10.60 11.29
N GLY A 262 -11.44 -10.34 10.93
CA GLY A 262 -10.97 -10.31 9.54
C GLY A 262 -10.78 -8.90 8.99
N ARG A 263 -11.04 -8.72 7.69
CA ARG A 263 -10.80 -7.43 7.03
C ARG A 263 -11.79 -6.38 7.50
N ALA A 264 -11.26 -5.36 8.19
CA ALA A 264 -12.02 -4.21 8.62
C ALA A 264 -12.23 -3.22 7.46
N PHE A 265 -13.46 -2.71 7.31
CA PHE A 265 -13.72 -1.69 6.30
C PHE A 265 -13.12 -0.35 6.72
N LEU A 266 -12.28 0.23 5.87
CA LEU A 266 -11.65 1.53 6.10
C LEU A 266 -12.70 2.64 6.02
N ILE A 267 -12.74 3.51 7.03
CA ILE A 267 -13.39 4.83 6.94
C ILE A 267 -12.29 5.84 6.67
N SER A 268 -12.26 6.35 5.45
CA SER A 268 -11.17 7.19 4.92
C SER A 268 -10.81 8.35 5.85
N GLU A 269 -9.52 8.70 5.85
CA GLU A 269 -9.02 9.88 6.53
C GLU A 269 -9.62 11.18 5.98
N SER A 270 -10.01 11.20 4.72
CA SER A 270 -10.71 12.32 4.11
C SER A 270 -11.98 12.71 4.86
N CYS A 271 -12.68 11.76 5.50
CA CYS A 271 -13.83 12.07 6.35
C CYS A 271 -13.45 13.02 7.50
N ARG A 272 -12.31 12.75 8.16
CA ARG A 272 -11.78 13.62 9.23
C ARG A 272 -11.23 14.93 8.67
N GLY A 273 -10.63 14.89 7.49
CA GLY A 273 -10.18 16.07 6.75
C GLY A 273 -11.32 17.02 6.39
N GLU A 274 -12.48 16.51 6.06
CA GLU A 274 -13.71 17.27 5.76
C GLU A 274 -14.47 17.71 7.02
N GLY A 275 -14.08 17.23 8.22
CA GLY A 275 -14.64 17.71 9.47
C GLY A 275 -15.38 16.68 10.33
N ALA A 276 -15.31 15.38 10.00
CA ALA A 276 -15.84 14.35 10.89
C ALA A 276 -15.04 14.29 12.20
N ILE A 277 -15.74 14.12 13.32
CA ILE A 277 -15.17 14.17 14.67
C ILE A 277 -15.32 12.84 15.42
N LEU A 278 -14.35 12.56 16.28
CA LEU A 278 -14.34 11.37 17.16
C LEU A 278 -14.99 11.70 18.50
N LEU A 279 -15.96 10.87 18.89
CA LEU A 279 -16.74 11.01 20.11
C LEU A 279 -16.57 9.80 21.03
N ASN A 280 -16.48 10.05 22.35
CA ASN A 280 -16.49 9.04 23.40
C ASN A 280 -17.92 8.50 23.66
N ALA A 281 -18.08 7.62 24.65
CA ALA A 281 -19.38 7.04 25.03
C ALA A 281 -20.40 8.10 25.47
N LYS A 282 -19.95 9.26 25.98
CA LYS A 282 -20.80 10.37 26.43
C LYS A 282 -21.17 11.34 25.29
N GLY A 283 -20.63 11.14 24.06
CA GLY A 283 -20.82 12.06 22.94
C GLY A 283 -19.89 13.26 22.96
N GLU A 284 -18.78 13.22 23.69
CA GLU A 284 -17.81 14.29 23.81
C GLU A 284 -16.61 14.04 22.90
N ARG A 285 -16.13 15.09 22.21
CA ARG A 285 -14.90 15.03 21.42
C ARG A 285 -13.69 14.91 22.34
N PHE A 286 -12.74 14.02 22.06
CA PHE A 286 -11.61 13.71 22.95
C PHE A 286 -10.23 13.86 22.30
N VAL A 287 -10.13 14.14 21.00
CA VAL A 287 -8.87 14.25 20.27
C VAL A 287 -9.00 15.28 19.13
N ASP A 288 -7.88 15.82 18.68
CA ASP A 288 -7.78 16.52 17.40
C ASP A 288 -7.54 15.49 16.29
N GLU A 289 -8.55 15.27 15.46
CA GLU A 289 -8.60 14.23 14.43
C GLU A 289 -7.61 14.46 13.28
N LEU A 290 -7.04 15.66 13.17
CA LEU A 290 -6.08 16.03 12.11
C LEU A 290 -4.61 15.78 12.53
N GLN A 291 -4.37 15.28 13.75
CA GLN A 291 -3.06 14.81 14.17
C GLN A 291 -2.60 13.57 13.36
N PRO A 292 -1.31 13.24 13.35
CA PRO A 292 -0.80 12.01 12.74
C PRO A 292 -1.55 10.76 13.21
N ARG A 293 -1.63 9.74 12.36
CA ARG A 293 -2.44 8.52 12.59
C ARG A 293 -2.10 7.78 13.86
N ASP A 294 -0.82 7.69 14.19
CA ASP A 294 -0.35 7.04 15.42
C ASP A 294 -0.84 7.76 16.67
N VAL A 295 -0.83 9.10 16.67
CA VAL A 295 -1.36 9.93 17.76
C VAL A 295 -2.86 9.71 17.92
N VAL A 296 -3.62 9.77 16.83
CA VAL A 296 -5.07 9.58 16.86
C VAL A 296 -5.42 8.15 17.25
N SER A 297 -4.73 7.14 16.70
CA SER A 297 -4.96 5.73 17.06
C SER A 297 -4.67 5.46 18.54
N ALA A 298 -3.59 6.04 19.08
CA ALA A 298 -3.27 5.93 20.50
C ALA A 298 -4.37 6.57 21.40
N ALA A 299 -4.89 7.74 20.98
CA ALA A 299 -6.00 8.40 21.67
C ALA A 299 -7.27 7.56 21.64
N VAL A 300 -7.62 6.98 20.48
CA VAL A 300 -8.78 6.09 20.33
C VAL A 300 -8.65 4.85 21.22
N TYR A 301 -7.49 4.16 21.21
CA TYR A 301 -7.27 3.00 22.11
C TYR A 301 -7.37 3.36 23.58
N ARG A 302 -6.91 4.56 23.96
CA ARG A 302 -7.06 5.05 25.35
C ARG A 302 -8.53 5.26 25.69
N GLN A 303 -9.27 5.97 24.83
CA GLN A 303 -10.68 6.26 25.04
C GLN A 303 -11.54 4.99 25.08
N MET A 304 -11.27 4.00 24.23
CA MET A 304 -11.94 2.70 24.27
C MET A 304 -11.77 2.00 25.63
N ARG A 305 -10.58 2.08 26.24
CA ARG A 305 -10.33 1.51 27.58
C ARG A 305 -11.05 2.30 28.67
N GLU A 306 -11.07 3.61 28.59
CA GLU A 306 -11.76 4.50 29.55
C GLU A 306 -13.28 4.30 29.51
N ASP A 307 -13.83 4.14 28.31
CA ASP A 307 -15.27 3.90 28.10
C ASP A 307 -15.68 2.43 28.38
N GLY A 308 -14.73 1.49 28.45
CA GLY A 308 -15.00 0.06 28.54
C GLY A 308 -15.69 -0.50 27.29
N LEU A 309 -15.53 0.14 26.13
CA LEU A 309 -16.14 -0.24 24.85
C LEU A 309 -15.09 -0.65 23.83
N PRO A 310 -15.41 -1.59 22.91
CA PRO A 310 -14.50 -2.02 21.85
C PRO A 310 -14.45 -1.06 20.64
N PHE A 311 -15.05 0.12 20.73
CA PHE A 311 -15.09 1.15 19.69
C PHE A 311 -15.29 2.54 20.29
N VAL A 312 -15.02 3.57 19.50
CA VAL A 312 -15.47 4.94 19.69
C VAL A 312 -16.45 5.30 18.56
N ARG A 313 -17.02 6.49 18.56
CA ARG A 313 -17.97 6.92 17.55
C ARG A 313 -17.34 7.98 16.63
N LEU A 314 -17.60 7.89 15.31
CA LEU A 314 -17.25 8.91 14.33
C LEU A 314 -18.54 9.60 13.89
N SER A 315 -18.63 10.93 14.08
CA SER A 315 -19.77 11.77 13.72
C SER A 315 -19.46 12.62 12.51
N PHE A 316 -20.39 12.69 11.58
CA PHE A 316 -20.34 13.52 10.37
C PHE A 316 -21.18 14.80 10.50
N GLU A 317 -21.72 15.10 11.68
CA GLU A 317 -22.65 16.21 11.91
C GLU A 317 -22.11 17.60 11.52
N ARG A 318 -20.78 17.76 11.52
CA ARG A 318 -20.11 19.02 11.14
C ARG A 318 -19.91 19.18 9.64
N ILE A 319 -20.20 18.15 8.86
CA ILE A 319 -20.09 18.15 7.41
C ILE A 319 -21.50 18.37 6.83
N PRO A 320 -21.69 19.33 5.90
CA PRO A 320 -22.99 19.50 5.26
C PRO A 320 -23.48 18.19 4.64
N ARG A 321 -24.70 17.76 4.95
CA ARG A 321 -25.28 16.47 4.50
C ARG A 321 -25.07 16.20 3.02
N GLY A 322 -25.28 17.23 2.17
CA GLY A 322 -25.08 17.09 0.73
C GLY A 322 -23.63 16.81 0.32
N VAL A 323 -22.64 17.24 1.13
CA VAL A 323 -21.23 16.93 0.93
C VAL A 323 -20.99 15.49 1.36
N THR A 324 -21.43 15.09 2.56
CA THR A 324 -21.29 13.72 3.08
C THR A 324 -21.83 12.69 2.08
N CYS A 325 -23.04 12.90 1.56
CA CYS A 325 -23.69 11.95 0.65
C CYS A 325 -23.03 11.87 -0.74
N ARG A 326 -22.35 12.92 -1.21
CA ARG A 326 -21.67 12.92 -2.53
C ARG A 326 -20.23 12.46 -2.46
N HIS A 327 -19.46 12.95 -1.47
CA HIS A 327 -18.02 12.67 -1.37
C HIS A 327 -17.73 11.28 -0.79
N PHE A 328 -18.62 10.75 0.06
CA PHE A 328 -18.41 9.48 0.78
C PHE A 328 -19.48 8.44 0.41
N ARG A 329 -19.77 8.33 -0.87
CA ARG A 329 -20.83 7.46 -1.37
C ARG A 329 -20.56 5.99 -1.05
N ASN A 330 -19.40 5.48 -1.38
CA ASN A 330 -19.06 4.07 -1.15
C ASN A 330 -18.97 3.76 0.36
N ILE A 331 -18.42 4.72 1.16
CA ILE A 331 -18.40 4.61 2.61
C ILE A 331 -19.82 4.53 3.16
N ARG A 332 -20.72 5.38 2.69
CA ARG A 332 -22.14 5.40 3.11
C ARG A 332 -22.83 4.09 2.75
N GLU A 333 -22.70 3.64 1.50
CA GLU A 333 -23.30 2.39 1.03
C GLU A 333 -22.84 1.21 1.90
N ARG A 334 -21.55 1.11 2.17
CA ARG A 334 -21.01 0.04 3.02
C ARG A 334 -21.47 0.14 4.48
N CYS A 335 -21.59 1.34 5.04
CA CYS A 335 -22.11 1.54 6.38
C CYS A 335 -23.60 1.16 6.47
N LEU A 336 -24.39 1.45 5.44
CA LEU A 336 -25.81 1.08 5.35
C LEU A 336 -26.01 -0.45 5.36
N GLU A 337 -25.13 -1.22 4.74
CA GLU A 337 -25.14 -2.69 4.79
C GLU A 337 -25.01 -3.23 6.21
N GLU A 338 -24.33 -2.50 7.09
CA GLU A 338 -24.17 -2.82 8.51
C GLU A 338 -25.20 -2.10 9.41
N GLY A 339 -26.19 -1.43 8.81
CA GLY A 339 -27.27 -0.74 9.54
C GLY A 339 -26.94 0.67 10.02
N TYR A 340 -25.87 1.30 9.54
CA TYR A 340 -25.46 2.65 9.92
C TYR A 340 -25.59 3.62 8.74
N ASP A 341 -26.32 4.74 8.90
CA ASP A 341 -26.29 5.85 7.94
C ASP A 341 -25.44 6.99 8.48
N ILE A 342 -24.30 7.24 7.85
CA ILE A 342 -23.38 8.34 8.20
C ILE A 342 -24.02 9.73 8.07
N CYS A 343 -25.15 9.83 7.37
CA CYS A 343 -25.91 11.09 7.21
C CYS A 343 -26.94 11.31 8.33
N GLU A 344 -27.22 10.29 9.17
CA GLU A 344 -28.26 10.35 10.22
C GLU A 344 -27.67 10.29 11.64
N GLY A 345 -26.47 9.72 11.80
CA GLY A 345 -25.87 9.60 13.12
C GLY A 345 -24.42 9.13 13.10
N PRO A 346 -23.80 9.10 14.30
CA PRO A 346 -22.43 8.64 14.42
C PRO A 346 -22.35 7.12 14.24
N ILE A 347 -21.23 6.67 13.65
CA ILE A 347 -20.95 5.25 13.40
C ILE A 347 -19.86 4.72 14.33
N PRO A 348 -19.88 3.42 14.72
CA PRO A 348 -18.84 2.83 15.53
C PRO A 348 -17.56 2.62 14.72
N VAL A 349 -16.41 3.07 15.26
CA VAL A 349 -15.10 2.90 14.62
C VAL A 349 -14.06 2.45 15.65
N ALA A 350 -13.09 1.67 15.18
CA ALA A 350 -11.94 1.24 15.97
C ALA A 350 -10.68 1.21 15.13
N PRO A 351 -9.47 1.32 15.72
CA PRO A 351 -8.23 1.20 14.98
C PRO A 351 -8.05 -0.21 14.39
N ALA A 352 -7.45 -0.27 13.20
CA ALA A 352 -7.05 -1.51 12.55
C ALA A 352 -5.64 -1.38 11.97
N GLN A 353 -4.90 -2.49 11.89
CA GLN A 353 -3.64 -2.50 11.14
C GLN A 353 -3.92 -2.04 9.71
N HIS A 354 -2.99 -1.25 9.13
CA HIS A 354 -3.26 -0.62 7.85
C HIS A 354 -2.07 -0.62 6.89
N TYR A 355 -0.84 -0.41 7.36
CA TYR A 355 0.34 -0.28 6.49
C TYR A 355 1.62 -0.70 7.21
N LEU A 356 2.53 -1.35 6.48
CA LEU A 356 3.91 -1.64 6.90
C LEU A 356 4.83 -0.58 6.31
N MET A 357 5.51 0.23 7.14
CA MET A 357 6.53 1.17 6.67
C MET A 357 7.92 0.53 6.53
N GLY A 358 8.14 -0.58 7.22
CA GLY A 358 9.31 -1.44 7.05
C GLY A 358 9.22 -2.33 5.82
N GLY A 359 10.16 -3.28 5.71
CA GLY A 359 10.18 -4.22 4.59
C GLY A 359 11.59 -4.57 4.14
N ILE A 360 11.71 -5.00 2.90
CA ILE A 360 13.00 -5.28 2.25
C ILE A 360 13.73 -3.95 2.07
N ARG A 361 14.94 -3.83 2.66
CA ARG A 361 15.77 -2.65 2.50
C ARG A 361 16.16 -2.46 1.04
N VAL A 362 15.97 -1.23 0.53
CA VAL A 362 16.32 -0.87 -0.84
C VAL A 362 17.11 0.44 -0.92
N ASP A 363 17.86 0.60 -2.01
CA ASP A 363 18.50 1.85 -2.40
C ASP A 363 17.55 2.76 -3.22
N GLN A 364 18.07 3.86 -3.75
CA GLN A 364 17.28 4.83 -4.55
C GLN A 364 16.78 4.26 -5.88
N ASP A 365 17.43 3.24 -6.42
CA ASP A 365 17.00 2.52 -7.62
C ASP A 365 16.12 1.28 -7.29
N SER A 366 15.70 1.13 -6.03
CA SER A 366 14.91 0.00 -5.49
C SER A 366 15.64 -1.35 -5.51
N ARG A 367 16.97 -1.37 -5.57
CA ARG A 367 17.75 -2.59 -5.47
C ARG A 367 17.81 -3.07 -4.03
N SER A 368 17.65 -4.36 -3.82
CA SER A 368 17.88 -4.98 -2.52
C SER A 368 19.39 -5.24 -2.27
N SER A 369 19.71 -5.87 -1.15
CA SER A 369 21.08 -6.32 -0.87
C SER A 369 21.51 -7.58 -1.65
N MET A 370 20.60 -8.21 -2.40
CA MET A 370 20.86 -9.36 -3.27
C MET A 370 20.89 -8.89 -4.72
N GLU A 371 21.91 -9.30 -5.49
CA GLU A 371 21.99 -8.96 -6.91
C GLU A 371 20.78 -9.46 -7.68
N HIS A 372 20.34 -8.71 -8.71
CA HIS A 372 19.18 -9.03 -9.54
C HIS A 372 17.82 -9.09 -8.80
N LEU A 373 17.78 -8.62 -7.53
CA LEU A 373 16.57 -8.58 -6.72
C LEU A 373 16.20 -7.13 -6.36
N TYR A 374 15.01 -6.73 -6.75
CA TYR A 374 14.40 -5.43 -6.47
C TYR A 374 13.18 -5.62 -5.56
N ALA A 375 12.86 -4.58 -4.78
CA ALA A 375 11.60 -4.54 -4.04
C ALA A 375 10.97 -3.15 -4.16
N VAL A 376 9.63 -3.09 -4.34
CA VAL A 376 8.89 -1.87 -4.59
C VAL A 376 7.53 -1.87 -3.88
N GLY A 377 7.00 -0.68 -3.61
CA GLY A 377 5.76 -0.50 -2.85
C GLY A 377 5.90 -0.99 -1.41
N GLU A 378 4.80 -1.35 -0.77
CA GLU A 378 4.74 -1.72 0.65
C GLU A 378 5.62 -2.93 1.04
N THR A 379 6.08 -3.73 0.06
CA THR A 379 7.04 -4.81 0.30
C THR A 379 8.43 -4.28 0.65
N SER A 380 8.75 -3.06 0.23
CA SER A 380 10.06 -2.43 0.39
C SER A 380 10.08 -1.42 1.53
N CYS A 381 11.25 -1.28 2.17
CA CYS A 381 11.58 -0.14 3.01
C CYS A 381 12.40 0.87 2.20
N SER A 382 11.70 1.75 1.46
CA SER A 382 12.31 2.85 0.70
C SER A 382 12.85 3.97 1.60
N GLY A 383 12.36 4.03 2.85
CA GLY A 383 12.66 5.08 3.79
C GLY A 383 11.83 6.37 3.64
N VAL A 384 10.88 6.41 2.71
CA VAL A 384 9.97 7.57 2.53
C VAL A 384 9.13 7.83 3.77
N HIS A 385 8.68 6.79 4.46
CA HIS A 385 7.62 6.90 5.47
C HIS A 385 8.13 7.06 6.91
N GLY A 386 9.40 6.76 7.18
CA GLY A 386 9.90 6.74 8.55
C GLY A 386 9.05 5.82 9.43
N LYS A 387 8.80 6.23 10.66
CA LYS A 387 8.08 5.43 11.66
C LYS A 387 6.56 5.47 11.52
N ASN A 388 6.02 6.46 10.82
CA ASN A 388 4.59 6.62 10.60
C ASN A 388 4.33 7.35 9.28
N ARG A 389 3.52 6.76 8.42
CA ARG A 389 3.26 7.21 7.06
C ARG A 389 2.31 8.40 7.02
N LEU A 390 2.69 9.47 6.31
CA LEU A 390 1.75 10.52 5.92
C LEU A 390 0.73 9.96 4.93
N ALA A 391 -0.54 10.29 5.11
CA ALA A 391 -1.63 9.83 4.23
C ALA A 391 -1.36 10.18 2.77
N SER A 392 -1.85 9.37 1.85
CA SER A 392 -1.77 9.56 0.39
C SER A 392 -0.37 9.61 -0.24
N ASN A 393 0.71 9.39 0.54
CA ASN A 393 2.07 9.23 0.01
C ASN A 393 2.34 7.83 -0.55
N SER A 394 1.68 6.76 -0.06
CA SER A 394 2.07 5.37 -0.38
C SER A 394 1.81 4.96 -1.83
N LEU A 395 0.71 5.41 -2.44
CA LEU A 395 0.45 5.12 -3.86
C LEU A 395 1.51 5.80 -4.74
N LEU A 396 1.87 7.05 -4.41
CA LEU A 396 2.90 7.77 -5.14
C LEU A 396 4.28 7.12 -4.98
N GLU A 397 4.66 6.79 -3.74
CA GLU A 397 5.91 6.07 -3.44
C GLU A 397 6.00 4.78 -4.26
N SER A 398 4.94 3.96 -4.23
CA SER A 398 4.87 2.72 -5.00
C SER A 398 5.11 2.93 -6.50
N LEU A 399 4.54 3.97 -7.09
CA LEU A 399 4.68 4.28 -8.51
C LEU A 399 6.07 4.85 -8.84
N VAL A 400 6.59 5.77 -8.02
CA VAL A 400 7.91 6.37 -8.22
C VAL A 400 9.00 5.31 -8.21
N PHE A 401 9.06 4.52 -7.14
CA PHE A 401 10.12 3.54 -6.95
C PHE A 401 9.99 2.35 -7.92
N SER A 402 8.78 1.97 -8.32
CA SER A 402 8.57 0.99 -9.39
C SER A 402 9.14 1.45 -10.74
N ARG A 403 8.96 2.74 -11.07
CA ARG A 403 9.53 3.32 -12.29
C ARG A 403 11.06 3.40 -12.22
N LEU A 404 11.63 3.68 -11.05
CA LEU A 404 13.07 3.70 -10.85
C LEU A 404 13.67 2.30 -11.00
N ALA A 405 13.07 1.27 -10.39
CA ALA A 405 13.46 -0.12 -10.58
C ALA A 405 13.46 -0.54 -12.05
N ALA A 406 12.37 -0.26 -12.77
CA ALA A 406 12.27 -0.58 -14.20
C ALA A 406 13.35 0.14 -15.04
N ARG A 407 13.63 1.41 -14.74
CA ARG A 407 14.68 2.18 -15.43
C ARG A 407 16.07 1.64 -15.14
N ASP A 408 16.33 1.22 -13.91
CA ASP A 408 17.62 0.65 -13.54
C ASP A 408 17.89 -0.69 -14.22
N ILE A 409 16.89 -1.57 -14.27
CA ILE A 409 16.96 -2.83 -15.01
C ILE A 409 17.32 -2.58 -16.47
N VAL A 410 16.69 -1.60 -17.11
CA VAL A 410 16.99 -1.24 -18.51
C VAL A 410 18.41 -0.69 -18.66
N ARG A 411 18.81 0.22 -17.77
CA ARG A 411 20.15 0.82 -17.78
C ARG A 411 21.26 -0.23 -17.65
N ARG A 412 21.13 -1.17 -16.71
CA ARG A 412 22.11 -2.24 -16.48
C ARG A 412 22.25 -3.16 -17.68
N ARG A 413 21.17 -3.48 -18.37
CA ARG A 413 21.18 -4.34 -19.57
C ARG A 413 21.82 -3.69 -20.80
N HIS A 414 21.88 -2.35 -20.84
CA HIS A 414 22.60 -1.63 -21.92
C HIS A 414 24.10 -1.58 -21.68
N HIS A 415 24.57 -1.88 -20.47
CA HIS A 415 25.98 -1.83 -20.08
C HIS A 415 26.59 -3.22 -19.86
N ALA A 416 25.79 -4.28 -19.89
CA ALA A 416 26.22 -5.68 -19.86
C ALA A 416 26.32 -6.24 -21.28
#